data_ef574d1b040cccf8bacbf02f381a9549
#
_entry.id   ef574d1b040cccf8bacbf02f381a9549
#
_cell.length_a   1.000
_cell.length_b   1.000
_cell.length_c   1.000
_cell.angle_alpha   90.00
_cell.angle_beta   90.00
_cell.angle_gamma   90.00
#
_symmetry.space_group_name_H-M   'P 1'
#
loop_
_entity.id
_entity.type
_entity.pdbx_description
1 polymer ?
#
loop_
_entity_poly.entity_id
_entity_poly.type
_entity_poly.pdbx_seq_one_letter_code
_entity_poly.pdbx_strand_id
1 'polypeptide(L)'
;MFKLPIKLAFKYFRSNKGGIFSFTSFLAVTGLSIGVASLIIVMSVMNGFEKELQNRILGVVPHAVIYSDEPIGNYESLIKDIKKNENVLEAVPYISFQALATHESISKGISINGIDIEAESKISILPNYMIYGSLDDLNKDNSIIIGSWLASYLGIFVGDIINIT
;
A
#
# COMPACT_ATOMS: atom_id res chain seq x y z
N MET A 1 -26.45 24.12 24.40
CA MET A 1 -27.79 24.29 23.82
C MET A 1 -28.51 23.01 23.38
N PHE A 2 -27.83 21.82 23.44
CA PHE A 2 -28.39 20.53 22.95
C PHE A 2 -29.18 19.69 23.98
N LYS A 3 -29.32 20.12 25.25
CA LYS A 3 -29.97 19.31 26.28
C LYS A 3 -31.50 19.31 26.23
N LEU A 4 -32.11 20.34 25.63
CA LEU A 4 -33.59 20.48 25.57
C LEU A 4 -34.23 19.54 24.54
N PRO A 5 -33.72 19.46 23.26
CA PRO A 5 -34.30 18.55 22.28
C PRO A 5 -34.17 17.07 22.68
N ILE A 6 -33.05 16.70 23.29
CA ILE A 6 -32.80 15.31 23.75
C ILE A 6 -33.78 14.95 24.89
N LYS A 7 -33.98 15.85 25.86
CA LYS A 7 -34.98 15.66 26.94
C LYS A 7 -36.42 15.57 26.42
N LEU A 8 -36.77 16.39 25.45
CA LEU A 8 -38.09 16.35 24.79
C LEU A 8 -38.28 15.05 24.02
N ALA A 9 -37.31 14.63 23.24
CA ALA A 9 -37.33 13.36 22.52
C ALA A 9 -37.53 12.17 23.47
N PHE A 10 -36.77 12.12 24.57
CA PHE A 10 -36.88 11.06 25.58
C PHE A 10 -38.23 11.08 26.29
N LYS A 11 -38.79 12.27 26.57
CA LYS A 11 -40.10 12.45 27.21
C LYS A 11 -41.23 12.03 26.28
N TYR A 12 -41.17 12.34 24.98
CA TYR A 12 -42.12 11.88 23.96
C TYR A 12 -42.07 10.36 23.79
N PHE A 13 -40.88 9.79 23.77
CA PHE A 13 -40.67 8.34 23.66
C PHE A 13 -41.30 7.56 24.83
N ARG A 14 -41.26 8.15 26.05
CA ARG A 14 -41.75 7.53 27.29
C ARG A 14 -43.22 7.84 27.58
N SER A 15 -43.80 8.87 26.96
CA SER A 15 -45.14 9.39 27.31
C SER A 15 -46.30 8.72 26.56
N ASN A 16 -46.04 7.85 25.59
CA ASN A 16 -47.08 7.29 24.75
C ASN A 16 -47.62 6.00 25.34
N LYS A 17 -48.80 6.10 26.02
CA LYS A 17 -49.52 5.00 26.71
C LYS A 17 -50.32 4.09 25.77
N GLY A 18 -50.10 4.14 24.46
CA GLY A 18 -50.78 3.31 23.46
C GLY A 18 -49.83 2.29 22.81
N GLY A 19 -50.01 1.02 23.10
CA GLY A 19 -49.04 -0.06 22.79
C GLY A 19 -48.62 -0.21 21.33
N ILE A 20 -49.40 0.18 20.34
CA ILE A 20 -49.07 0.04 18.91
C ILE A 20 -48.09 1.13 18.45
N PHE A 21 -48.29 2.38 18.92
CA PHE A 21 -47.39 3.50 18.58
C PHE A 21 -45.99 3.33 19.20
N SER A 22 -45.90 2.75 20.40
CA SER A 22 -44.65 2.46 21.07
C SER A 22 -43.82 1.41 20.32
N PHE A 23 -44.44 0.36 19.81
CA PHE A 23 -43.78 -0.71 19.05
C PHE A 23 -43.27 -0.22 17.69
N THR A 24 -44.09 0.53 16.96
CA THR A 24 -43.70 1.11 15.66
C THR A 24 -42.56 2.10 15.80
N SER A 25 -42.62 2.96 16.84
CA SER A 25 -41.50 3.90 17.11
C SER A 25 -40.21 3.18 17.48
N PHE A 26 -40.29 2.10 18.26
CA PHE A 26 -39.14 1.27 18.59
C PHE A 26 -38.51 0.64 17.34
N LEU A 27 -39.33 0.04 16.47
CA LEU A 27 -38.84 -0.53 15.19
C LEU A 27 -38.19 0.52 14.29
N ALA A 28 -38.84 1.72 14.19
CA ALA A 28 -38.29 2.80 13.37
C ALA A 28 -36.92 3.29 13.87
N VAL A 29 -36.78 3.52 15.18
CA VAL A 29 -35.52 3.95 15.77
C VAL A 29 -34.47 2.87 15.66
N THR A 30 -34.80 1.61 15.90
CA THR A 30 -33.88 0.49 15.80
C THR A 30 -33.43 0.31 14.34
N GLY A 31 -34.34 0.34 13.38
CA GLY A 31 -34.03 0.24 11.96
C GLY A 31 -33.13 1.37 11.49
N LEU A 32 -33.45 2.61 11.88
CA LEU A 32 -32.61 3.77 11.56
C LEU A 32 -31.20 3.65 12.19
N SER A 33 -31.16 3.23 13.46
CA SER A 33 -29.87 3.06 14.16
C SER A 33 -28.99 2.01 13.50
N ILE A 34 -29.55 0.87 13.11
CA ILE A 34 -28.82 -0.19 12.40
C ILE A 34 -28.37 0.30 11.02
N GLY A 35 -29.21 1.03 10.30
CA GLY A 35 -28.86 1.60 9.00
C GLY A 35 -27.69 2.58 9.10
N VAL A 36 -27.74 3.52 10.05
CA VAL A 36 -26.64 4.47 10.27
C VAL A 36 -25.37 3.77 10.75
N ALA A 37 -25.49 2.81 11.67
CA ALA A 37 -24.36 2.03 12.14
C ALA A 37 -23.69 1.25 10.99
N SER A 38 -24.47 0.64 10.11
CA SER A 38 -23.97 -0.08 8.93
C SER A 38 -23.18 0.86 8.00
N LEU A 39 -23.71 2.05 7.73
CA LEU A 39 -22.99 3.04 6.89
C LEU A 39 -21.67 3.47 7.52
N ILE A 40 -21.65 3.74 8.83
CA ILE A 40 -20.43 4.12 9.54
C ILE A 40 -19.40 3.00 9.47
N ILE A 41 -19.82 1.74 9.69
CA ILE A 41 -18.91 0.59 9.61
C ILE A 41 -18.32 0.45 8.22
N VAL A 42 -19.16 0.50 7.18
CA VAL A 42 -18.68 0.38 5.79
C VAL A 42 -17.69 1.49 5.43
N MET A 43 -18.01 2.74 5.78
CA MET A 43 -17.11 3.88 5.54
C MET A 43 -15.80 3.74 6.32
N SER A 44 -15.84 3.29 7.56
CA SER A 44 -14.64 3.09 8.38
C SER A 44 -13.74 2.01 7.82
N VAL A 45 -14.32 0.89 7.38
CA VAL A 45 -13.57 -0.20 6.73
C VAL A 45 -12.96 0.27 5.41
N MET A 46 -13.74 1.00 4.60
CA MET A 46 -13.26 1.50 3.31
C MET A 46 -12.10 2.48 3.47
N ASN A 47 -12.22 3.45 4.38
CA ASN A 47 -11.15 4.41 4.67
C ASN A 47 -9.89 3.72 5.23
N GLY A 48 -10.06 2.72 6.09
CA GLY A 48 -8.96 1.93 6.62
C GLY A 48 -8.24 1.13 5.53
N PHE A 49 -9.02 0.51 4.64
CA PHE A 49 -8.50 -0.25 3.51
C PHE A 49 -7.75 0.65 2.50
N GLU A 50 -8.34 1.80 2.15
CA GLU A 50 -7.69 2.77 1.26
C GLU A 50 -6.34 3.23 1.82
N LYS A 51 -6.28 3.58 3.10
CA LYS A 51 -5.04 3.98 3.76
C LYS A 51 -4.00 2.87 3.77
N GLU A 52 -4.41 1.64 4.04
CA GLU A 52 -3.52 0.48 4.04
C GLU A 52 -3.00 0.17 2.64
N LEU A 53 -3.86 0.26 1.60
CA LEU A 53 -3.43 0.12 0.21
C LEU A 53 -2.43 1.20 -0.19
N GLN A 54 -2.71 2.46 0.13
CA GLN A 54 -1.79 3.56 -0.16
C GLN A 54 -0.42 3.30 0.48
N ASN A 55 -0.37 2.96 1.75
CA ASN A 55 0.88 2.72 2.46
C ASN A 55 1.68 1.54 1.87
N ARG A 56 1.01 0.47 1.47
CA ARG A 56 1.69 -0.72 0.92
C ARG A 56 2.10 -0.58 -0.53
N ILE A 57 1.26 0.02 -1.36
CA ILE A 57 1.53 0.14 -2.80
C ILE A 57 2.47 1.31 -3.06
N LEU A 58 2.15 2.49 -2.54
CA LEU A 58 2.94 3.70 -2.79
C LEU A 58 4.30 3.72 -2.06
N GLY A 59 4.48 2.84 -1.08
CA GLY A 59 5.77 2.70 -0.43
C GLY A 59 6.81 1.89 -1.21
N VAL A 60 6.40 1.18 -2.28
CA VAL A 60 7.29 0.38 -3.15
C VAL A 60 7.27 0.90 -4.58
N VAL A 61 6.12 1.42 -5.03
CA VAL A 61 5.96 1.93 -6.41
C VAL A 61 6.18 3.44 -6.41
N PRO A 62 7.05 3.98 -7.28
CA PRO A 62 7.28 5.41 -7.36
C PRO A 62 6.00 6.15 -7.79
N HIS A 63 5.77 7.33 -7.21
CA HIS A 63 4.60 8.16 -7.53
C HIS A 63 4.65 8.74 -8.95
N ALA A 64 5.85 8.98 -9.47
CA ALA A 64 6.08 9.43 -10.84
C ALA A 64 7.38 8.83 -11.37
N VAL A 65 7.42 8.56 -12.65
CA VAL A 65 8.59 8.04 -13.35
C VAL A 65 8.86 8.92 -14.55
N ILE A 66 10.11 9.34 -14.71
CA ILE A 66 10.58 10.07 -15.89
C ILE A 66 11.27 9.07 -16.79
N TYR A 67 10.73 8.89 -17.97
CA TYR A 67 11.32 8.06 -19.02
C TYR A 67 12.04 8.92 -20.05
N SER A 68 13.13 8.40 -20.58
CA SER A 68 13.80 8.95 -21.75
C SER A 68 14.09 7.83 -22.72
N ASP A 69 13.89 8.10 -24.02
CA ASP A 69 14.25 7.16 -25.09
C ASP A 69 15.76 7.08 -25.30
N GLU A 70 16.51 8.09 -24.84
CA GLU A 70 17.97 8.12 -24.86
C GLU A 70 18.53 7.95 -23.44
N PRO A 71 19.73 7.36 -23.31
CA PRO A 71 20.38 7.24 -22.01
C PRO A 71 20.55 8.61 -21.33
N ILE A 72 20.08 8.75 -20.11
CA ILE A 72 20.22 9.98 -19.33
C ILE A 72 21.66 10.07 -18.84
N GLY A 73 22.53 10.75 -19.62
CA GLY A 73 23.97 10.82 -19.33
C GLY A 73 24.34 11.59 -18.06
N ASN A 74 23.50 12.54 -17.64
CA ASN A 74 23.74 13.35 -16.45
C ASN A 74 22.51 13.33 -15.52
N TYR A 75 22.22 12.14 -15.00
CA TYR A 75 21.07 11.96 -14.10
C TYR A 75 21.24 12.69 -12.77
N GLU A 76 22.46 12.93 -12.30
CA GLU A 76 22.71 13.66 -11.05
C GLU A 76 22.24 15.11 -11.11
N SER A 77 22.48 15.81 -12.24
CA SER A 77 21.98 17.18 -12.42
C SER A 77 20.46 17.19 -12.53
N LEU A 78 19.87 16.21 -13.22
CA LEU A 78 18.43 16.07 -13.34
C LEU A 78 17.79 15.85 -11.97
N ILE A 79 18.34 14.96 -11.15
CA ILE A 79 17.86 14.74 -9.77
C ILE A 79 17.91 16.03 -8.96
N LYS A 80 19.02 16.81 -9.05
CA LYS A 80 19.15 18.08 -8.36
C LYS A 80 18.09 19.10 -8.81
N ASP A 81 17.79 19.12 -10.10
CA ASP A 81 16.76 20.05 -10.64
C ASP A 81 15.35 19.64 -10.21
N ILE A 82 15.05 18.36 -10.22
CA ILE A 82 13.76 17.82 -9.75
C ILE A 82 13.55 18.12 -8.26
N LYS A 83 14.59 17.93 -7.44
CA LYS A 83 14.56 18.20 -5.99
C LYS A 83 14.41 19.67 -5.61
N LYS A 84 14.55 20.61 -6.55
CA LYS A 84 14.22 22.02 -6.30
C LYS A 84 12.71 22.26 -6.12
N ASN A 85 11.88 21.34 -6.58
CA ASN A 85 10.45 21.44 -6.38
C ASN A 85 10.10 20.94 -4.97
N GLU A 86 9.50 21.80 -4.17
CA GLU A 86 9.12 21.53 -2.77
C GLU A 86 8.14 20.35 -2.60
N ASN A 87 7.43 19.96 -3.66
CA ASN A 87 6.52 18.82 -3.64
C ASN A 87 7.23 17.48 -3.89
N VAL A 88 8.52 17.49 -4.23
CA VAL A 88 9.31 16.27 -4.45
C VAL A 88 10.11 15.97 -3.18
N LEU A 89 9.76 14.88 -2.53
CA LEU A 89 10.45 14.43 -1.32
C LEU A 89 11.81 13.82 -1.65
N GLU A 90 11.87 12.98 -2.69
CA GLU A 90 13.10 12.32 -3.11
C GLU A 90 13.00 11.93 -4.58
N ALA A 91 14.14 11.82 -5.25
CA ALA A 91 14.26 11.34 -6.62
C ALA A 91 15.48 10.43 -6.72
N VAL A 92 15.30 9.24 -7.27
CA VAL A 92 16.34 8.22 -7.39
C VAL A 92 16.39 7.65 -8.81
N PRO A 93 17.58 7.31 -9.31
CA PRO A 93 17.69 6.61 -10.58
C PRO A 93 17.32 5.14 -10.39
N TYR A 94 16.72 4.55 -11.41
CA TYR A 94 16.59 3.10 -11.49
C TYR A 94 16.66 2.62 -12.93
N ILE A 95 16.99 1.37 -13.12
CA ILE A 95 17.01 0.71 -14.41
C ILE A 95 15.99 -0.42 -14.34
N SER A 96 15.08 -0.49 -15.33
CA SER A 96 14.11 -1.57 -15.41
C SER A 96 14.21 -2.29 -16.74
N PHE A 97 14.25 -3.61 -16.70
CA PHE A 97 14.24 -4.45 -17.90
C PHE A 97 13.48 -5.76 -17.65
N GLN A 98 13.05 -6.38 -18.73
CA GLN A 98 12.39 -7.68 -18.68
C GLN A 98 13.40 -8.78 -18.92
N ALA A 99 13.29 -9.86 -18.19
CA ALA A 99 14.15 -11.02 -18.26
C ALA A 99 13.38 -12.31 -17.98
N LEU A 100 14.02 -13.44 -18.23
CA LEU A 100 13.53 -14.75 -17.88
C LEU A 100 14.35 -15.29 -16.71
N ALA A 101 13.70 -15.49 -15.58
CA ALA A 101 14.30 -16.17 -14.44
C ALA A 101 14.08 -17.68 -14.60
N THR A 102 15.16 -18.44 -14.52
CA THR A 102 15.13 -19.90 -14.67
C THR A 102 15.86 -20.56 -13.50
N HIS A 103 15.20 -21.52 -12.90
CA HIS A 103 15.78 -22.42 -11.91
C HIS A 103 15.37 -23.84 -12.25
N GLU A 104 16.37 -24.75 -12.40
CA GLU A 104 16.18 -26.11 -12.90
C GLU A 104 15.38 -26.17 -14.21
N SER A 105 14.15 -26.68 -14.17
CA SER A 105 13.26 -26.81 -15.32
C SER A 105 12.14 -25.78 -15.35
N ILE A 106 12.10 -24.87 -14.38
CA ILE A 106 11.03 -23.87 -14.25
C ILE A 106 11.55 -22.52 -14.72
N SER A 107 10.81 -21.88 -15.62
CA SER A 107 11.12 -20.55 -16.12
C SER A 107 9.94 -19.61 -15.94
N LYS A 108 10.22 -18.34 -15.62
CA LYS A 108 9.20 -17.31 -15.45
C LYS A 108 9.70 -15.96 -15.97
N GLY A 109 8.88 -15.31 -16.81
CA GLY A 109 9.12 -13.92 -17.21
C GLY A 109 8.99 -13.00 -16.00
N ILE A 110 9.97 -12.14 -15.79
CA ILE A 110 10.07 -11.22 -14.68
C ILE A 110 10.48 -9.83 -15.17
N SER A 111 10.19 -8.82 -14.35
CA SER A 111 10.78 -7.50 -14.47
C SER A 111 11.84 -7.35 -13.39
N ILE A 112 13.02 -6.89 -13.78
CA ILE A 112 14.14 -6.64 -12.89
C ILE A 112 14.36 -5.14 -12.79
N ASN A 113 14.50 -4.66 -11.57
CA ASN A 113 14.83 -3.28 -11.28
C ASN A 113 16.21 -3.21 -10.62
N GLY A 114 17.12 -2.49 -11.27
CA GLY A 114 18.40 -2.11 -10.66
C GLY A 114 18.22 -0.83 -9.88
N ILE A 115 18.59 -0.84 -8.62
CA ILE A 115 18.37 0.25 -7.67
C ILE A 115 19.70 0.70 -7.06
N ASP A 116 19.74 1.94 -6.62
CA ASP A 116 20.77 2.46 -5.72
C ASP A 116 20.37 2.14 -4.28
N ILE A 117 21.14 1.32 -3.59
CA ILE A 117 20.81 0.80 -2.26
C ILE A 117 20.71 1.94 -1.23
N GLU A 118 21.63 2.91 -1.26
CA GLU A 118 21.64 4.02 -0.31
C GLU A 118 20.44 4.93 -0.51
N ALA A 119 20.09 5.20 -1.76
CA ALA A 119 18.96 6.04 -2.09
C ALA A 119 17.63 5.31 -1.81
N GLU A 120 17.52 4.04 -2.19
CA GLU A 120 16.33 3.21 -1.98
C GLU A 120 16.01 3.02 -0.49
N SER A 121 17.03 2.84 0.35
CA SER A 121 16.84 2.69 1.80
C SER A 121 16.15 3.88 2.48
N LYS A 122 16.22 5.07 1.86
CA LYS A 122 15.62 6.31 2.39
C LYS A 122 14.16 6.49 2.00
N ILE A 123 13.74 5.92 0.88
CA ILE A 123 12.42 6.17 0.30
C ILE A 123 11.51 4.96 0.31
N SER A 124 12.07 3.77 0.25
CA SER A 124 11.31 2.53 0.11
C SER A 124 10.98 1.92 1.47
N ILE A 125 9.80 1.34 1.54
CA ILE A 125 9.40 0.50 2.69
C ILE A 125 9.90 -0.94 2.54
N LEU A 126 10.59 -1.26 1.45
CA LEU A 126 11.09 -2.61 1.15
C LEU A 126 11.86 -3.24 2.32
N PRO A 127 12.77 -2.52 3.03
CA PRO A 127 13.49 -3.10 4.17
C PRO A 127 12.57 -3.64 5.27
N ASN A 128 11.39 -3.03 5.47
CA ASN A 128 10.43 -3.44 6.49
C ASN A 128 9.63 -4.69 6.12
N TYR A 129 9.67 -5.10 4.85
CA TYR A 129 8.92 -6.25 4.32
C TYR A 129 9.82 -7.42 3.92
N MET A 130 11.12 -7.32 4.19
CA MET A 130 12.04 -8.43 3.97
C MET A 130 11.71 -9.58 4.92
N ILE A 131 11.48 -10.78 4.36
CA ILE A 131 11.23 -11.99 5.15
C ILE A 131 12.55 -12.64 5.56
N TYR A 132 13.51 -12.63 4.65
CA TYR A 132 14.86 -13.16 4.84
C TYR A 132 15.88 -12.20 4.23
N GLY A 133 17.05 -12.07 4.87
CA GLY A 133 18.12 -11.19 4.41
C GLY A 133 17.85 -9.71 4.70
N SER A 134 18.62 -8.85 4.09
CA SER A 134 18.52 -7.40 4.19
C SER A 134 18.80 -6.73 2.84
N LEU A 135 18.43 -5.45 2.71
CA LEU A 135 18.73 -4.67 1.51
C LEU A 135 20.25 -4.56 1.28
N ASP A 136 21.04 -4.54 2.36
CA ASP A 136 22.50 -4.48 2.32
C ASP A 136 23.14 -5.72 1.70
N ASP A 137 22.41 -6.85 1.67
CA ASP A 137 22.91 -8.07 1.02
C ASP A 137 23.06 -7.91 -0.50
N LEU A 138 22.42 -6.91 -1.12
CA LEU A 138 22.62 -6.55 -2.52
C LEU A 138 24.03 -6.00 -2.82
N ASN A 139 24.77 -5.57 -1.79
CA ASN A 139 26.19 -5.17 -1.98
C ASN A 139 27.11 -6.35 -2.28
N LYS A 140 26.62 -7.59 -2.11
CA LYS A 140 27.36 -8.78 -2.49
C LYS A 140 27.27 -9.01 -4.00
N ASP A 141 28.36 -9.46 -4.60
CA ASP A 141 28.41 -9.74 -6.04
C ASP A 141 27.33 -10.77 -6.42
N ASN A 142 26.66 -10.52 -7.53
CA ASN A 142 25.63 -11.39 -8.11
C ASN A 142 24.46 -11.69 -7.17
N SER A 143 24.08 -10.73 -6.33
CA SER A 143 22.94 -10.87 -5.40
C SER A 143 21.69 -10.21 -5.97
N ILE A 144 20.55 -10.82 -5.71
CA ILE A 144 19.23 -10.27 -6.04
C ILE A 144 18.27 -10.48 -4.89
N ILE A 145 17.26 -9.59 -4.79
CA ILE A 145 16.13 -9.75 -3.91
C ILE A 145 14.93 -10.14 -4.78
N ILE A 146 14.23 -11.17 -4.38
CA ILE A 146 13.05 -11.64 -5.11
C ILE A 146 11.82 -11.71 -4.21
N GLY A 147 10.65 -11.50 -4.80
CA GLY A 147 9.40 -11.63 -4.08
C GLY A 147 9.14 -13.07 -3.62
N SER A 148 8.58 -13.22 -2.42
CA SER A 148 8.29 -14.54 -1.81
C SER A 148 7.43 -15.43 -2.69
N TRP A 149 6.49 -14.85 -3.43
CA TRP A 149 5.68 -15.61 -4.39
C TRP A 149 6.52 -16.19 -5.53
N LEU A 150 7.45 -15.40 -6.10
CA LEU A 150 8.35 -15.86 -7.17
C LEU A 150 9.32 -16.93 -6.64
N ALA A 151 9.85 -16.75 -5.43
CA ALA A 151 10.70 -17.74 -4.78
C ALA A 151 9.97 -19.08 -4.63
N SER A 152 8.73 -19.05 -4.13
CA SER A 152 7.90 -20.25 -3.99
C SER A 152 7.55 -20.87 -5.34
N TYR A 153 7.31 -20.06 -6.37
CA TYR A 153 6.99 -20.56 -7.71
C TYR A 153 8.19 -21.27 -8.37
N LEU A 154 9.39 -20.75 -8.19
CA LEU A 154 10.64 -21.33 -8.72
C LEU A 154 11.21 -22.44 -7.81
N GLY A 155 10.66 -22.62 -6.60
CA GLY A 155 11.14 -23.60 -5.62
C GLY A 155 12.50 -23.28 -5.02
N ILE A 156 12.85 -21.99 -4.89
CA ILE A 156 14.19 -21.53 -4.45
C ILE A 156 14.15 -20.93 -3.04
N PHE A 157 15.30 -21.02 -2.39
CA PHE A 157 15.57 -20.48 -1.06
C PHE A 157 16.74 -19.48 -1.10
N VAL A 158 16.93 -18.78 0.00
CA VAL A 158 18.05 -17.86 0.14
C VAL A 158 19.37 -18.61 0.03
N GLY A 159 20.22 -18.18 -0.89
CA GLY A 159 21.51 -18.80 -1.20
C GLY A 159 21.51 -19.66 -2.47
N ASP A 160 20.34 -19.94 -3.04
CA ASP A 160 20.25 -20.64 -4.32
C ASP A 160 20.63 -19.73 -5.48
N ILE A 161 21.08 -20.33 -6.57
CA ILE A 161 21.49 -19.63 -7.80
C ILE A 161 20.36 -19.73 -8.81
N ILE A 162 19.99 -18.59 -9.38
CA ILE A 162 19.04 -18.51 -10.49
C ILE A 162 19.74 -17.97 -11.75
N ASN A 163 19.34 -18.48 -12.91
CA ASN A 163 19.81 -17.98 -14.19
C ASN A 163 18.84 -16.92 -14.71
N ILE A 164 19.40 -15.78 -15.14
CA ILE A 164 18.67 -14.66 -15.70
C ILE A 164 19.14 -14.47 -17.14
N THR A 165 18.20 -14.51 -18.08
CA THR A 165 18.45 -14.35 -19.51
C THR A 165 17.43 -13.43 -20.16
#